data_6f99156757668b12b03bb01e7085e482
#
_entry.id   6f99156757668b12b03bb01e7085e482
#
_cell.length_a   1.000
_cell.length_b   1.000
_cell.length_c   1.000
_cell.angle_alpha   90.00
_cell.angle_beta   90.00
_cell.angle_gamma   90.00
#
_symmetry.space_group_name_H-M   'P 1'
#
loop_
_entity.id
_entity.type
_entity.pdbx_description
1 polymer ?
#
loop_
_entity_poly.entity_id
_entity_poly.type
_entity_poly.pdbx_seq_one_letter_code
_entity_poly.pdbx_strand_id
1 'polypeptide(L)'
;MKTNDTRTRILEAGLKSFSKKGYLGATTREIAREAGIAEVTLFRHFPSKEKLFEEVISAHSFLPTLKGLLPGASAMSFEEALTLIAVRFLDTLNLRKDMIRIMHSEMQRYPEKIHRIYHAFVDEVRDTLAAYFRDLQKEGVLRQFDAALGARAFFGMFLSYFNAEEFLMRKKYRSTDVDETIKQYVGIFVKGTMK
;
A
#
# COMPACT_ATOMS: atom_id res chain seq x y z
N MET A 1 -2.38 25.34 -14.19
CA MET A 1 -1.11 24.65 -13.87
C MET A 1 -0.64 24.80 -12.41
N LYS A 2 -0.85 25.96 -11.71
CA LYS A 2 -0.38 26.15 -10.31
C LYS A 2 -1.07 25.33 -9.21
N THR A 3 -2.32 24.91 -9.39
CA THR A 3 -3.11 24.24 -8.33
C THR A 3 -2.72 22.78 -8.13
N ASN A 4 -2.31 22.08 -9.18
CA ASN A 4 -1.90 20.68 -9.10
C ASN A 4 -0.53 20.54 -8.39
N ASP A 5 0.37 21.49 -8.63
CA ASP A 5 1.68 21.60 -7.96
C ASP A 5 1.52 21.80 -6.44
N THR A 6 0.65 22.72 -5.99
CA THR A 6 0.43 22.99 -4.57
C THR A 6 -0.16 21.78 -3.85
N ARG A 7 -1.14 21.08 -4.46
CA ARG A 7 -1.72 19.87 -3.85
C ARG A 7 -0.67 18.77 -3.69
N THR A 8 0.14 18.54 -4.70
CA THR A 8 1.23 17.56 -4.67
C THR A 8 2.23 17.89 -3.56
N ARG A 9 2.67 19.13 -3.45
CA ARG A 9 3.58 19.58 -2.39
C ARG A 9 3.01 19.35 -0.99
N ILE A 10 1.70 19.58 -0.79
CA ILE A 10 1.06 19.31 0.50
C ILE A 10 1.06 17.79 0.80
N LEU A 11 0.76 16.94 -0.18
CA LEU A 11 0.77 15.48 0.00
C LEU A 11 2.17 14.97 0.33
N GLU A 12 3.22 15.47 -0.33
CA GLU A 12 4.62 15.11 -0.04
C GLU A 12 5.04 15.56 1.36
N ALA A 13 4.72 16.80 1.74
CA ALA A 13 4.98 17.32 3.08
C ALA A 13 4.20 16.53 4.15
N GLY A 14 2.96 16.15 3.84
CA GLY A 14 2.13 15.29 4.67
C GLY A 14 2.75 13.92 4.87
N LEU A 15 3.16 13.26 3.79
CA LEU A 15 3.85 11.97 3.86
C LEU A 15 5.09 12.04 4.75
N LYS A 16 5.95 13.04 4.54
CA LYS A 16 7.17 13.25 5.34
C LYS A 16 6.84 13.45 6.81
N SER A 17 5.85 14.28 7.13
CA SER A 17 5.45 14.57 8.51
C SER A 17 4.84 13.35 9.19
N PHE A 18 3.90 12.66 8.54
CA PHE A 18 3.26 11.45 9.08
C PHE A 18 4.24 10.28 9.23
N SER A 19 5.19 10.12 8.30
CA SER A 19 6.22 9.07 8.40
C SER A 19 7.22 9.31 9.55
N LYS A 20 7.41 10.57 9.95
CA LYS A 20 8.35 10.93 11.02
C LYS A 20 7.70 11.02 12.40
N LYS A 21 6.48 11.51 12.48
CA LYS A 21 5.80 11.89 13.74
C LYS A 21 4.51 11.12 14.02
N GLY A 22 4.09 10.26 13.11
CA GLY A 22 2.79 9.62 13.15
C GLY A 22 1.63 10.60 12.88
N TYR A 23 0.42 10.05 12.87
CA TYR A 23 -0.78 10.88 12.74
C TYR A 23 -0.96 11.81 13.94
N LEU A 24 -0.75 11.32 15.17
CA LEU A 24 -0.99 12.10 16.39
C LEU A 24 0.00 13.25 16.52
N GLY A 25 1.29 13.02 16.25
CA GLY A 25 2.36 14.00 16.44
C GLY A 25 2.54 15.01 15.29
N ALA A 26 2.01 14.73 14.09
CA ALA A 26 2.07 15.67 12.97
C ALA A 26 1.02 16.79 13.13
N THR A 27 1.37 18.04 12.78
CA THR A 27 0.44 19.18 12.80
C THR A 27 0.26 19.77 11.39
N THR A 28 -0.95 20.25 11.10
CA THR A 28 -1.27 20.91 9.81
C THR A 28 -0.43 22.16 9.58
N ARG A 29 -0.10 22.90 10.65
CA ARG A 29 0.79 24.06 10.60
C ARG A 29 2.20 23.68 10.12
N GLU A 30 2.78 22.60 10.65
CA GLU A 30 4.10 22.12 10.22
C GLU A 30 4.09 21.61 8.79
N ILE A 31 3.04 20.89 8.40
CA ILE A 31 2.87 20.41 7.03
C ILE A 31 2.74 21.58 6.06
N ALA A 32 1.95 22.60 6.38
CA ALA A 32 1.81 23.79 5.56
C ALA A 32 3.14 24.52 5.39
N ARG A 33 3.91 24.69 6.49
CA ARG A 33 5.23 25.30 6.46
C ARG A 33 6.20 24.50 5.57
N GLU A 34 6.23 23.18 5.69
CA GLU A 34 7.05 22.30 4.86
C GLU A 34 6.67 22.38 3.38
N ALA A 35 5.37 22.47 3.09
CA ALA A 35 4.86 22.66 1.74
C ALA A 35 5.07 24.08 1.18
N GLY A 36 5.60 25.03 1.97
CA GLY A 36 5.84 26.42 1.57
C GLY A 36 4.55 27.21 1.31
N ILE A 37 3.51 26.99 2.14
CA ILE A 37 2.19 27.66 2.04
C ILE A 37 1.67 28.10 3.41
N ALA A 38 0.69 28.99 3.44
CA ALA A 38 -0.07 29.29 4.65
C ALA A 38 -0.99 28.15 5.04
N GLU A 39 -1.24 27.93 6.33
CA GLU A 39 -2.11 26.87 6.85
C GLU A 39 -3.56 27.01 6.34
N VAL A 40 -4.04 28.23 6.16
CA VAL A 40 -5.35 28.49 5.55
C VAL A 40 -5.44 27.95 4.10
N THR A 41 -4.34 27.98 3.37
CA THR A 41 -4.27 27.41 2.02
C THR A 41 -4.33 25.88 2.07
N LEU A 42 -3.69 25.24 3.05
CA LEU A 42 -3.78 23.79 3.26
C LEU A 42 -5.25 23.39 3.49
N PHE A 43 -5.97 24.10 4.38
CA PHE A 43 -7.39 23.80 4.66
C PHE A 43 -8.33 24.03 3.47
N ARG A 44 -7.97 24.87 2.52
CA ARG A 44 -8.72 25.01 1.24
C ARG A 44 -8.58 23.77 0.35
N HIS A 45 -7.46 23.05 0.41
CA HIS A 45 -7.24 21.81 -0.34
C HIS A 45 -7.72 20.57 0.43
N PHE A 46 -7.54 20.57 1.74
CA PHE A 46 -7.87 19.44 2.63
C PHE A 46 -8.58 19.98 3.86
N PRO A 47 -9.90 19.83 3.95
CA PRO A 47 -10.72 20.50 4.98
C PRO A 47 -10.42 20.03 6.42
N SER A 48 -9.69 18.94 6.59
CA SER A 48 -9.25 18.46 7.90
C SER A 48 -7.94 17.68 7.81
N LYS A 49 -7.30 17.47 8.97
CA LYS A 49 -6.09 16.64 9.07
C LYS A 49 -6.37 15.18 8.69
N GLU A 50 -7.55 14.68 9.04
CA GLU A 50 -8.02 13.33 8.68
C GLU A 50 -8.12 13.20 7.16
N LYS A 51 -8.72 14.19 6.48
CA LYS A 51 -8.84 14.16 5.02
C LYS A 51 -7.48 14.27 4.33
N LEU A 52 -6.57 15.07 4.87
CA LEU A 52 -5.19 15.11 4.40
C LEU A 52 -4.50 13.74 4.58
N PHE A 53 -4.67 13.11 5.73
CA PHE A 53 -4.08 11.81 6.02
C PHE A 53 -4.62 10.71 5.09
N GLU A 54 -5.93 10.66 4.88
CA GLU A 54 -6.59 9.77 3.92
C GLU A 54 -6.00 9.90 2.51
N GLU A 55 -5.88 11.15 2.03
CA GLU A 55 -5.34 11.43 0.70
C GLU A 55 -3.84 11.12 0.58
N VAL A 56 -3.07 11.34 1.65
CA VAL A 56 -1.65 10.96 1.70
C VAL A 56 -1.51 9.44 1.62
N ILE A 57 -2.31 8.68 2.39
CA ILE A 57 -2.30 7.21 2.31
C ILE A 57 -2.68 6.77 0.90
N SER A 58 -3.79 7.27 0.36
CA SER A 58 -4.28 6.89 -0.97
C SER A 58 -3.24 7.16 -2.06
N ALA A 59 -2.65 8.37 -2.08
CA ALA A 59 -1.71 8.79 -3.12
C ALA A 59 -0.35 8.05 -3.07
N HIS A 60 0.09 7.65 -1.88
CA HIS A 60 1.43 7.07 -1.67
C HIS A 60 1.40 5.57 -1.33
N SER A 61 0.25 4.95 -1.43
CA SER A 61 0.06 3.52 -1.21
C SER A 61 0.39 2.69 -2.45
N PHE A 62 0.18 1.38 -2.33
CA PHE A 62 0.31 0.46 -3.45
C PHE A 62 -0.85 0.53 -4.45
N LEU A 63 -1.99 1.10 -4.07
CA LEU A 63 -3.21 1.10 -4.89
C LEU A 63 -3.04 1.75 -6.28
N PRO A 64 -2.45 2.96 -6.41
CA PRO A 64 -2.19 3.55 -7.72
C PRO A 64 -1.30 2.68 -8.61
N THR A 65 -0.27 2.07 -8.02
CA THR A 65 0.62 1.16 -8.73
C THR A 65 -0.13 -0.08 -9.20
N LEU A 66 -0.91 -0.73 -8.32
CA LEU A 66 -1.71 -1.90 -8.68
C LEU A 66 -2.70 -1.59 -9.81
N LYS A 67 -3.46 -0.50 -9.70
CA LYS A 67 -4.39 -0.05 -10.75
C LYS A 67 -3.69 0.24 -12.09
N GLY A 68 -2.45 0.72 -12.04
CA GLY A 68 -1.64 0.96 -13.25
C GLY A 68 -1.08 -0.32 -13.87
N LEU A 69 -0.86 -1.39 -13.11
CA LEU A 69 -0.32 -2.67 -13.59
C LEU A 69 -1.38 -3.56 -14.24
N LEU A 70 -2.57 -3.62 -13.66
CA LEU A 70 -3.62 -4.57 -14.07
C LEU A 70 -4.04 -4.49 -15.55
N PRO A 71 -4.15 -3.30 -16.18
CA PRO A 71 -4.47 -3.23 -17.62
C PRO A 71 -3.45 -3.96 -18.50
N GLY A 72 -2.18 -3.99 -18.11
CA GLY A 72 -1.11 -4.71 -18.83
C GLY A 72 -1.01 -6.20 -18.49
N ALA A 73 -1.66 -6.65 -17.42
CA ALA A 73 -1.57 -8.03 -16.94
C ALA A 73 -2.19 -9.04 -17.92
N SER A 74 -3.15 -8.63 -18.72
CA SER A 74 -3.77 -9.49 -19.76
C SER A 74 -2.82 -9.92 -20.88
N ALA A 75 -1.71 -9.19 -21.05
CA ALA A 75 -0.67 -9.52 -22.05
C ALA A 75 0.45 -10.41 -21.47
N MET A 76 0.35 -10.81 -20.21
CA MET A 76 1.33 -11.60 -19.47
C MET A 76 0.71 -12.95 -19.06
N SER A 77 1.55 -13.94 -18.79
CA SER A 77 1.10 -15.12 -18.06
C SER A 77 0.67 -14.73 -16.64
N PHE A 78 -0.19 -15.53 -16.02
CA PHE A 78 -0.64 -15.29 -14.65
C PHE A 78 0.53 -15.23 -13.66
N GLU A 79 1.55 -16.09 -13.84
CA GLU A 79 2.76 -16.11 -13.02
C GLU A 79 3.57 -14.81 -13.16
N GLU A 80 3.79 -14.33 -14.40
CA GLU A 80 4.49 -13.07 -14.66
C GLU A 80 3.75 -11.88 -14.05
N ALA A 81 2.42 -11.81 -14.21
CA ALA A 81 1.60 -10.76 -13.64
C ALA A 81 1.70 -10.73 -12.10
N LEU A 82 1.57 -11.89 -11.45
CA LEU A 82 1.71 -12.00 -9.99
C LEU A 82 3.12 -11.66 -9.50
N THR A 83 4.15 -12.09 -10.24
CA THR A 83 5.54 -11.74 -9.92
C THR A 83 5.75 -10.22 -9.96
N LEU A 84 5.28 -9.57 -11.02
CA LEU A 84 5.36 -8.11 -11.14
C LEU A 84 4.60 -7.40 -10.01
N ILE A 85 3.39 -7.85 -9.68
CA ILE A 85 2.60 -7.31 -8.58
C ILE A 85 3.35 -7.48 -7.24
N ALA A 86 3.93 -8.66 -6.98
CA ALA A 86 4.68 -8.94 -5.76
C ALA A 86 5.91 -8.04 -5.61
N VAL A 87 6.72 -7.91 -6.67
CA VAL A 87 7.90 -7.02 -6.71
C VAL A 87 7.48 -5.58 -6.37
N ARG A 88 6.49 -5.04 -7.09
CA ARG A 88 6.04 -3.65 -6.89
C ARG A 88 5.38 -3.42 -5.52
N PHE A 89 4.72 -4.46 -4.98
CA PHE A 89 4.19 -4.40 -3.63
C PHE A 89 5.31 -4.30 -2.59
N LEU A 90 6.32 -5.17 -2.66
CA LEU A 90 7.47 -5.13 -1.75
C LEU A 90 8.28 -3.83 -1.90
N ASP A 91 8.49 -3.33 -3.13
CA ASP A 91 9.11 -2.03 -3.38
C ASP A 91 8.36 -0.91 -2.65
N THR A 92 7.02 -0.91 -2.75
CA THR A 92 6.19 0.09 -2.07
C THR A 92 6.29 -0.02 -0.55
N LEU A 93 6.25 -1.24 0.00
CA LEU A 93 6.40 -1.46 1.45
C LEU A 93 7.76 -0.95 1.94
N ASN A 94 8.85 -1.27 1.22
CA ASN A 94 10.20 -0.82 1.54
C ASN A 94 10.32 0.72 1.47
N LEU A 95 9.77 1.34 0.44
CA LEU A 95 9.76 2.79 0.28
C LEU A 95 8.98 3.50 1.39
N ARG A 96 7.97 2.84 1.96
CA ARG A 96 7.06 3.39 3.00
C ARG A 96 7.29 2.81 4.39
N LYS A 97 8.38 2.09 4.60
CA LYS A 97 8.65 1.37 5.86
C LYS A 97 8.57 2.23 7.12
N ASP A 98 9.04 3.48 7.06
CA ASP A 98 9.01 4.37 8.23
C ASP A 98 7.57 4.76 8.60
N MET A 99 6.72 5.02 7.60
CA MET A 99 5.29 5.26 7.82
C MET A 99 4.60 4.00 8.37
N ILE A 100 4.89 2.84 7.81
CA ILE A 100 4.32 1.56 8.28
C ILE A 100 4.73 1.30 9.74
N ARG A 101 6.02 1.51 10.06
CA ARG A 101 6.54 1.32 11.42
C ARG A 101 5.83 2.20 12.43
N ILE A 102 5.69 3.48 12.15
CA ILE A 102 5.05 4.42 13.09
C ILE A 102 3.55 4.14 13.20
N MET A 103 2.89 3.79 12.09
CA MET A 103 1.48 3.38 12.13
C MET A 103 1.28 2.13 12.99
N HIS A 104 2.11 1.10 12.85
CA HIS A 104 2.03 -0.10 13.70
C HIS A 104 2.22 0.22 15.18
N SER A 105 3.18 1.09 15.53
CA SER A 105 3.45 1.47 16.91
C SER A 105 2.36 2.32 17.56
N GLU A 106 1.61 3.06 16.77
CA GLU A 106 0.59 4.00 17.26
C GLU A 106 -0.85 3.51 17.02
N MET A 107 -1.05 2.43 16.27
CA MET A 107 -2.37 1.97 15.81
C MET A 107 -3.41 1.91 16.94
N GLN A 108 -3.06 1.34 18.08
CA GLN A 108 -3.97 1.21 19.24
C GLN A 108 -4.40 2.57 19.83
N ARG A 109 -3.64 3.63 19.56
CA ARG A 109 -3.89 5.00 20.07
C ARG A 109 -4.63 5.88 19.07
N TYR A 110 -4.81 5.40 17.84
CA TYR A 110 -5.46 6.20 16.80
C TYR A 110 -6.97 6.32 17.04
N PRO A 111 -7.56 7.50 16.74
CA PRO A 111 -9.01 7.64 16.74
C PRO A 111 -9.68 6.65 15.78
N GLU A 112 -10.91 6.22 16.12
CA GLU A 112 -11.72 5.31 15.30
C GLU A 112 -11.83 5.73 13.83
N LYS A 113 -11.86 7.03 13.56
CA LYS A 113 -11.91 7.58 12.21
C LYS A 113 -10.64 7.21 11.40
N ILE A 114 -9.47 7.18 12.04
CA ILE A 114 -8.20 6.81 11.40
C ILE A 114 -8.15 5.31 11.15
N HIS A 115 -8.67 4.50 12.06
CA HIS A 115 -8.83 3.07 11.83
C HIS A 115 -9.70 2.80 10.58
N ARG A 116 -10.84 3.48 10.47
CA ARG A 116 -11.71 3.33 9.29
C ARG A 116 -11.04 3.73 7.98
N ILE A 117 -10.28 4.82 7.97
CA ILE A 117 -9.50 5.25 6.79
C ILE A 117 -8.51 4.15 6.39
N TYR A 118 -7.77 3.60 7.37
CA TYR A 118 -6.79 2.57 7.11
C TYR A 118 -7.43 1.27 6.60
N HIS A 119 -8.53 0.82 7.23
CA HIS A 119 -9.24 -0.38 6.81
C HIS A 119 -9.84 -0.22 5.41
N ALA A 120 -10.50 0.90 5.13
CA ALA A 120 -11.06 1.16 3.81
C ALA A 120 -9.99 1.12 2.71
N PHE A 121 -8.81 1.67 2.98
CA PHE A 121 -7.68 1.61 2.08
C PHE A 121 -7.19 0.16 1.85
N VAL A 122 -6.99 -0.61 2.92
CA VAL A 122 -6.54 -2.02 2.81
C VAL A 122 -7.56 -2.86 2.04
N ASP A 123 -8.85 -2.62 2.29
CA ASP A 123 -9.93 -3.30 1.58
C ASP A 123 -9.93 -2.95 0.08
N GLU A 124 -9.75 -1.67 -0.29
CA GLU A 124 -9.69 -1.26 -1.70
C GLU A 124 -8.52 -1.91 -2.46
N VAL A 125 -7.35 -2.02 -1.85
CA VAL A 125 -6.20 -2.73 -2.45
C VAL A 125 -6.54 -4.21 -2.68
N ARG A 126 -7.13 -4.88 -1.69
CA ARG A 126 -7.50 -6.29 -1.78
C ARG A 126 -8.60 -6.51 -2.81
N ASP A 127 -9.63 -5.67 -2.82
CA ASP A 127 -10.76 -5.77 -3.74
C ASP A 127 -10.34 -5.56 -5.19
N THR A 128 -9.36 -4.68 -5.42
CA THR A 128 -8.76 -4.45 -6.74
C THR A 128 -8.10 -5.71 -7.28
N LEU A 129 -7.31 -6.43 -6.48
CA LEU A 129 -6.71 -7.71 -6.89
C LEU A 129 -7.76 -8.82 -6.98
N ALA A 130 -8.74 -8.85 -6.07
CA ALA A 130 -9.82 -9.81 -6.10
C ALA A 130 -10.69 -9.69 -7.37
N ALA A 131 -10.89 -8.46 -7.86
CA ALA A 131 -11.59 -8.24 -9.14
C ALA A 131 -10.82 -8.89 -10.30
N TYR A 132 -9.51 -8.71 -10.37
CA TYR A 132 -8.65 -9.36 -11.36
C TYR A 132 -8.75 -10.90 -11.27
N PHE A 133 -8.74 -11.49 -10.08
CA PHE A 133 -8.90 -12.94 -9.92
C PHE A 133 -10.29 -13.42 -10.39
N ARG A 134 -11.37 -12.66 -10.08
CA ARG A 134 -12.71 -13.01 -10.56
C ARG A 134 -12.81 -13.00 -12.08
N ASP A 135 -12.14 -12.07 -12.74
CA ASP A 135 -12.15 -12.03 -14.20
C ASP A 135 -11.41 -13.24 -14.79
N LEU A 136 -10.25 -13.62 -14.27
CA LEU A 136 -9.54 -14.84 -14.67
C LEU A 136 -10.32 -16.13 -14.34
N GLN A 137 -11.13 -16.14 -13.29
CA GLN A 137 -12.04 -17.26 -13.01
C GLN A 137 -13.16 -17.37 -14.04
N LYS A 138 -13.73 -16.24 -14.49
CA LYS A 138 -14.73 -16.23 -15.59
C LYS A 138 -14.13 -16.70 -16.90
N GLU A 139 -12.90 -16.33 -17.20
CA GLU A 139 -12.14 -16.76 -18.38
C GLU A 139 -11.71 -18.24 -18.31
N GLY A 140 -11.85 -18.86 -17.14
CA GLY A 140 -11.48 -20.28 -16.94
C GLY A 140 -9.99 -20.51 -16.73
N VAL A 141 -9.20 -19.49 -16.54
CA VAL A 141 -7.74 -19.55 -16.23
C VAL A 141 -7.54 -20.05 -14.79
N LEU A 142 -8.32 -19.52 -13.86
CA LEU A 142 -8.26 -19.92 -12.46
C LEU A 142 -9.42 -20.85 -12.08
N ARG A 143 -9.14 -21.77 -11.15
CA ARG A 143 -10.19 -22.56 -10.50
C ARG A 143 -11.06 -21.66 -9.63
N GLN A 144 -12.23 -22.18 -9.22
CA GLN A 144 -13.13 -21.44 -8.32
C GLN A 144 -12.60 -21.47 -6.89
N PHE A 145 -12.43 -20.28 -6.32
CA PHE A 145 -12.14 -20.03 -4.91
C PHE A 145 -12.67 -18.64 -4.54
N ASP A 146 -12.74 -18.33 -3.27
CA ASP A 146 -13.07 -16.98 -2.81
C ASP A 146 -11.96 -16.01 -3.22
N ALA A 147 -12.23 -15.17 -4.22
CA ALA A 147 -11.25 -14.23 -4.76
C ALA A 147 -10.78 -13.18 -3.74
N ALA A 148 -11.63 -12.78 -2.77
CA ALA A 148 -11.25 -11.83 -1.72
C ALA A 148 -10.29 -12.50 -0.72
N LEU A 149 -10.55 -13.75 -0.33
CA LEU A 149 -9.61 -14.52 0.50
C LEU A 149 -8.32 -14.83 -0.26
N GLY A 150 -8.40 -15.11 -1.57
CA GLY A 150 -7.21 -15.28 -2.42
C GLY A 150 -6.33 -14.05 -2.47
N ALA A 151 -6.90 -12.87 -2.69
CA ALA A 151 -6.17 -11.60 -2.67
C ALA A 151 -5.56 -11.30 -1.28
N ARG A 152 -6.31 -11.60 -0.21
CA ARG A 152 -5.80 -11.49 1.16
C ARG A 152 -4.63 -12.43 1.42
N ALA A 153 -4.70 -13.67 0.96
CA ALA A 153 -3.62 -14.65 1.11
C ALA A 153 -2.38 -14.21 0.35
N PHE A 154 -2.53 -13.78 -0.91
CA PHE A 154 -1.43 -13.30 -1.74
C PHE A 154 -0.68 -12.15 -1.09
N PHE A 155 -1.36 -11.04 -0.77
CA PHE A 155 -0.70 -9.91 -0.10
C PHE A 155 -0.21 -10.27 1.31
N GLY A 156 -0.90 -11.15 2.02
CA GLY A 156 -0.53 -11.61 3.35
C GLY A 156 0.82 -12.31 3.41
N MET A 157 1.15 -13.14 2.41
CA MET A 157 2.46 -13.79 2.32
C MET A 157 3.59 -12.77 2.25
N PHE A 158 3.49 -11.79 1.36
CA PHE A 158 4.53 -10.76 1.18
C PHE A 158 4.58 -9.76 2.33
N LEU A 159 3.44 -9.39 2.90
CA LEU A 159 3.38 -8.53 4.08
C LEU A 159 4.02 -9.21 5.30
N SER A 160 3.77 -10.51 5.48
CA SER A 160 4.40 -11.30 6.56
C SER A 160 5.92 -11.37 6.38
N TYR A 161 6.39 -11.64 5.16
CA TYR A 161 7.80 -11.61 4.83
C TYR A 161 8.43 -10.24 5.14
N PHE A 162 7.84 -9.15 4.63
CA PHE A 162 8.31 -7.79 4.89
C PHE A 162 8.39 -7.48 6.40
N ASN A 163 7.33 -7.81 7.15
CA ASN A 163 7.29 -7.57 8.59
C ASN A 163 8.38 -8.37 9.33
N ALA A 164 8.63 -9.61 8.93
CA ALA A 164 9.68 -10.43 9.51
C ALA A 164 11.07 -9.82 9.26
N GLU A 165 11.36 -9.43 8.02
CA GLU A 165 12.67 -8.88 7.65
C GLU A 165 12.94 -7.50 8.25
N GLU A 166 11.95 -6.57 8.22
CA GLU A 166 12.16 -5.18 8.61
C GLU A 166 11.97 -4.92 10.11
N PHE A 167 11.08 -5.68 10.78
CA PHE A 167 10.70 -5.36 12.17
C PHE A 167 11.06 -6.44 13.19
N LEU A 168 11.00 -7.72 12.83
CA LEU A 168 11.22 -8.81 13.77
C LEU A 168 12.66 -9.34 13.77
N MET A 169 13.22 -9.60 12.59
CA MET A 169 14.49 -10.32 12.49
C MET A 169 15.72 -9.42 12.44
N ARG A 170 15.57 -8.12 12.29
CA ARG A 170 16.66 -7.18 11.98
C ARG A 170 17.63 -7.81 10.96
N LYS A 171 17.77 -7.30 9.77
CA LYS A 171 18.64 -7.78 8.66
C LYS A 171 20.04 -8.28 9.06
N LYS A 172 20.47 -7.97 10.29
CA LYS A 172 21.75 -8.39 10.87
C LYS A 172 21.88 -9.90 11.10
N TYR A 173 20.77 -10.63 11.26
CA TYR A 173 20.80 -12.02 11.71
C TYR A 173 20.53 -13.03 10.59
N ARG A 174 19.76 -12.67 9.58
CA ARG A 174 19.47 -13.50 8.41
C ARG A 174 18.87 -12.61 7.31
N SER A 175 19.48 -12.59 6.13
CA SER A 175 18.86 -12.05 4.93
C SER A 175 18.34 -13.19 4.10
N THR A 176 17.07 -13.18 3.77
CA THR A 176 16.49 -14.09 2.79
C THR A 176 16.61 -13.43 1.42
N ASP A 177 16.96 -14.23 0.40
CA ASP A 177 16.96 -13.74 -0.98
C ASP A 177 15.52 -13.34 -1.37
N VAL A 178 15.33 -12.08 -1.67
CA VAL A 178 14.05 -11.50 -2.02
C VAL A 178 13.49 -12.07 -3.31
N ASP A 179 14.35 -12.28 -4.32
CA ASP A 179 13.92 -12.77 -5.62
C ASP A 179 13.52 -14.25 -5.53
N GLU A 180 14.29 -15.04 -4.79
CA GLU A 180 13.92 -16.44 -4.52
C GLU A 180 12.64 -16.54 -3.69
N THR A 181 12.43 -15.65 -2.70
CA THR A 181 11.21 -15.62 -1.90
C THR A 181 9.99 -15.30 -2.78
N ILE A 182 10.11 -14.30 -3.65
CA ILE A 182 9.03 -13.94 -4.58
C ILE A 182 8.69 -15.14 -5.47
N LYS A 183 9.69 -15.75 -6.07
CA LYS A 183 9.52 -16.91 -6.95
C LYS A 183 8.81 -18.06 -6.24
N GLN A 184 9.22 -18.39 -5.03
CA GLN A 184 8.62 -19.49 -4.25
C GLN A 184 7.16 -19.17 -3.86
N TYR A 185 6.90 -17.97 -3.36
CA TYR A 185 5.54 -17.59 -2.93
C TYR A 185 4.57 -17.50 -4.11
N VAL A 186 5.01 -16.89 -5.21
CA VAL A 186 4.23 -16.85 -6.46
C VAL A 186 3.98 -18.28 -6.96
N GLY A 187 5.01 -19.14 -7.01
CA GLY A 187 4.86 -20.52 -7.44
C GLY A 187 3.87 -21.33 -6.60
N ILE A 188 3.89 -21.16 -5.27
CA ILE A 188 2.90 -21.79 -4.36
C ILE A 188 1.49 -21.30 -4.70
N PHE A 189 1.31 -19.99 -4.88
CA PHE A 189 0.00 -19.41 -5.16
C PHE A 189 -0.54 -19.84 -6.52
N VAL A 190 0.31 -19.78 -7.56
CA VAL A 190 -0.04 -20.20 -8.93
C VAL A 190 -0.46 -21.68 -8.94
N LYS A 191 0.35 -22.60 -8.39
CA LYS A 191 0.04 -24.03 -8.29
C LYS A 191 -1.25 -24.29 -7.50
N GLY A 192 -1.53 -23.44 -6.52
CA GLY A 192 -2.73 -23.55 -5.71
C GLY A 192 -4.00 -23.00 -6.35
N THR A 193 -3.94 -22.19 -7.42
CA THR A 193 -5.07 -21.43 -7.96
C THR A 193 -5.33 -21.63 -9.44
N MET A 194 -4.34 -22.00 -10.24
CA MET A 194 -4.56 -22.36 -11.64
C MET A 194 -5.35 -23.67 -11.79
N LYS A 195 -6.04 -23.80 -12.92
CA LYS A 195 -6.69 -25.07 -13.32
C LYS A 195 -5.68 -26.10 -13.78
#